data_700f7d646b5671f9aeaf21b00d046797
#
_entry.id   700f7d646b5671f9aeaf21b00d046797
#
_cell.length_a   1.000
_cell.length_b   1.000
_cell.length_c   1.000
_cell.angle_alpha   90.00
_cell.angle_beta   90.00
_cell.angle_gamma   90.00
#
_symmetry.space_group_name_H-M   'P 1'
#
loop_
_entity.id
_entity.type
_entity.pdbx_description
1 polymer ?
#
loop_
_entity_poly.entity_id
_entity_poly.type
_entity_poly.pdbx_seq_one_letter_code
_entity_poly.pdbx_strand_id
1 'polypeptide(L)'
;MASLLTVLGTVLCSLVVSSEVVPQADFNLQAAAGKWYLIGFATNAQWFINHRASMKMGVTMFTPNADGDLDMSYTSLNSDGSCWRMNSLVKKTDIPGKFTYMSERWGNQNDMWMVDVKYDEYALTHTIKTKGDVITVVNKLYGRNMDLSADLLEKFRQFSLETGVLPENVAFLPKNGTFISMDFFVK
;
A
#
# COMPACT_ATOMS: atom_id res chain seq x y z
N MET A 1 -54.69 -24.11 31.15
CA MET A 1 -54.43 -22.86 30.35
C MET A 1 -52.95 -22.59 30.40
N ALA A 2 -52.25 -23.03 29.36
CA ALA A 2 -50.83 -22.85 29.25
C ALA A 2 -50.57 -21.67 28.30
N SER A 3 -49.93 -20.62 28.81
CA SER A 3 -49.55 -19.42 28.04
C SER A 3 -48.24 -19.66 27.30
N LEU A 4 -48.30 -19.68 25.99
CA LEU A 4 -47.15 -19.82 25.08
C LEU A 4 -46.54 -18.44 24.91
N LEU A 5 -45.40 -18.15 25.59
CA LEU A 5 -44.60 -16.96 25.31
C LEU A 5 -43.73 -17.21 24.05
N THR A 6 -44.09 -16.56 22.95
CA THR A 6 -43.29 -16.54 21.74
C THR A 6 -42.21 -15.48 21.91
N VAL A 7 -40.98 -15.90 22.12
CA VAL A 7 -39.81 -14.99 22.08
C VAL A 7 -39.44 -14.74 20.61
N LEU A 8 -39.74 -13.54 20.12
CA LEU A 8 -39.34 -13.07 18.78
C LEU A 8 -37.87 -12.59 18.88
N GLY A 9 -36.96 -13.47 18.53
CA GLY A 9 -35.54 -13.10 18.42
C GLY A 9 -35.30 -12.26 17.15
N THR A 10 -35.12 -10.96 17.30
CA THR A 10 -34.64 -10.09 16.21
C THR A 10 -33.16 -10.34 15.96
N VAL A 11 -32.86 -11.06 14.89
CA VAL A 11 -31.49 -11.17 14.36
C VAL A 11 -31.13 -9.82 13.75
N LEU A 12 -30.32 -9.03 14.46
CA LEU A 12 -29.73 -7.82 13.94
C LEU A 12 -28.61 -8.25 12.97
N CYS A 13 -28.93 -8.30 11.67
CA CYS A 13 -27.95 -8.50 10.62
C CYS A 13 -27.20 -7.16 10.44
N SER A 14 -26.03 -7.03 11.09
CA SER A 14 -25.12 -5.89 10.85
C SER A 14 -24.58 -6.00 9.43
N LEU A 15 -25.11 -5.16 8.54
CA LEU A 15 -24.54 -4.94 7.21
C LEU A 15 -23.17 -4.25 7.43
N VAL A 16 -22.10 -5.02 7.27
CA VAL A 16 -20.77 -4.44 7.14
C VAL A 16 -20.74 -3.75 5.79
N VAL A 17 -21.00 -2.45 5.76
CA VAL A 17 -20.80 -1.62 4.58
C VAL A 17 -19.28 -1.47 4.45
N SER A 18 -18.66 -2.29 3.62
CA SER A 18 -17.30 -2.02 3.15
C SER A 18 -17.36 -0.74 2.32
N SER A 19 -16.84 0.36 2.82
CA SER A 19 -16.71 1.59 2.03
C SER A 19 -15.77 1.32 0.86
N GLU A 20 -16.22 1.61 -0.35
CA GLU A 20 -15.38 1.53 -1.54
C GLU A 20 -14.18 2.47 -1.37
N VAL A 21 -12.96 1.96 -1.58
CA VAL A 21 -11.76 2.79 -1.53
C VAL A 21 -11.73 3.68 -2.77
N VAL A 22 -11.69 4.99 -2.53
CA VAL A 22 -11.62 6.00 -3.58
C VAL A 22 -10.24 6.68 -3.57
N PRO A 23 -9.71 7.12 -4.72
CA PRO A 23 -8.50 7.90 -4.75
C PRO A 23 -8.74 9.29 -4.18
N GLN A 24 -7.65 9.95 -3.75
CA GLN A 24 -7.69 11.35 -3.33
C GLN A 24 -8.27 12.23 -4.43
N ALA A 25 -9.24 13.07 -4.07
CA ALA A 25 -9.75 14.11 -4.95
C ALA A 25 -8.60 15.03 -5.39
N ASP A 26 -8.64 15.47 -6.65
CA ASP A 26 -7.63 16.39 -7.23
C ASP A 26 -6.18 15.89 -7.13
N PHE A 27 -5.98 14.56 -7.19
CA PHE A 27 -4.63 13.98 -7.16
C PHE A 27 -3.75 14.53 -8.27
N ASN A 28 -2.56 15.04 -7.88
CA ASN A 28 -1.57 15.60 -8.78
C ASN A 28 -0.33 14.69 -8.86
N LEU A 29 -0.18 13.98 -9.97
CA LEU A 29 0.92 13.04 -10.18
C LEU A 29 2.29 13.74 -10.18
N GLN A 30 2.39 14.94 -10.75
CA GLN A 30 3.65 15.69 -10.80
C GLN A 30 4.11 16.13 -9.42
N ALA A 31 3.16 16.54 -8.56
CA ALA A 31 3.46 16.88 -7.17
C ALA A 31 3.89 15.65 -6.33
N ALA A 32 3.42 14.45 -6.70
CA ALA A 32 3.80 13.20 -6.05
C ALA A 32 5.19 12.69 -6.50
N ALA A 33 5.80 13.30 -7.54
CA ALA A 33 7.08 12.86 -8.08
C ALA A 33 8.23 12.85 -7.05
N GLY A 34 9.25 12.04 -7.32
CA GLY A 34 10.49 12.00 -6.55
C GLY A 34 10.58 10.84 -5.55
N LYS A 35 11.45 10.99 -4.57
CA LYS A 35 11.84 9.95 -3.60
C LYS A 35 10.85 9.80 -2.47
N TRP A 36 10.52 8.54 -2.15
CA TRP A 36 9.67 8.13 -1.04
C TRP A 36 10.27 6.93 -0.30
N TYR A 37 10.21 6.94 1.02
CA TYR A 37 10.58 5.79 1.85
C TYR A 37 9.35 4.93 2.10
N LEU A 38 9.43 3.62 1.86
CA LEU A 38 8.38 2.67 2.20
C LEU A 38 8.45 2.36 3.70
N ILE A 39 7.53 2.94 4.46
CA ILE A 39 7.52 2.88 5.93
C ILE A 39 6.55 1.81 6.43
N GLY A 40 5.33 1.78 5.88
CA GLY A 40 4.30 0.82 6.27
C GLY A 40 3.95 -0.13 5.12
N PHE A 41 3.72 -1.39 5.47
CA PHE A 41 3.28 -2.42 4.54
C PHE A 41 2.24 -3.33 5.21
N ALA A 42 1.10 -3.54 4.56
CA ALA A 42 0.01 -4.33 5.12
C ALA A 42 -0.66 -5.19 4.05
N THR A 43 -0.76 -6.49 4.29
CA THR A 43 -1.43 -7.45 3.40
C THR A 43 -1.60 -8.81 4.07
N ASN A 44 -2.69 -9.52 3.77
CA ASN A 44 -2.91 -10.90 4.20
C ASN A 44 -2.23 -11.94 3.28
N ALA A 45 -1.41 -11.51 2.33
CA ALA A 45 -0.74 -12.42 1.41
C ALA A 45 0.26 -13.34 2.15
N GLN A 46 0.19 -14.64 1.90
CA GLN A 46 1.04 -15.63 2.58
C GLN A 46 2.55 -15.37 2.41
N TRP A 47 2.95 -14.90 1.21
CA TRP A 47 4.36 -14.55 0.98
C TRP A 47 4.86 -13.46 1.94
N PHE A 48 4.02 -12.46 2.24
CA PHE A 48 4.36 -11.40 3.18
C PHE A 48 4.47 -11.94 4.60
N ILE A 49 3.48 -12.74 5.03
CA ILE A 49 3.47 -13.35 6.37
C ILE A 49 4.78 -14.12 6.62
N ASN A 50 5.27 -14.84 5.61
CA ASN A 50 6.50 -15.63 5.70
C ASN A 50 7.79 -14.78 5.71
N HIS A 51 7.74 -13.55 5.18
CA HIS A 51 8.94 -12.72 4.99
C HIS A 51 8.94 -11.41 5.79
N ARG A 52 7.83 -11.05 6.43
CA ARG A 52 7.69 -9.74 7.10
C ARG A 52 8.79 -9.43 8.12
N ALA A 53 9.25 -10.45 8.86
CA ALA A 53 10.30 -10.28 9.87
C ALA A 53 11.67 -9.88 9.28
N SER A 54 11.92 -10.19 8.01
CA SER A 54 13.14 -9.84 7.29
C SER A 54 13.02 -8.57 6.43
N MET A 55 11.79 -8.06 6.25
CA MET A 55 11.57 -6.85 5.47
C MET A 55 12.13 -5.62 6.18
N LYS A 56 12.75 -4.76 5.39
CA LYS A 56 13.26 -3.46 5.84
C LYS A 56 12.75 -2.36 4.96
N MET A 57 12.83 -1.13 5.46
CA MET A 57 12.49 0.07 4.71
C MET A 57 13.28 0.14 3.40
N GLY A 58 12.58 0.39 2.31
CA GLY A 58 13.16 0.62 0.99
C GLY A 58 12.85 2.01 0.47
N VAL A 59 13.43 2.34 -0.67
CA VAL A 59 13.20 3.61 -1.38
C VAL A 59 12.40 3.35 -2.65
N THR A 60 11.35 4.13 -2.85
CA THR A 60 10.57 4.16 -4.08
C THR A 60 10.78 5.52 -4.77
N MET A 61 11.05 5.50 -6.06
CA MET A 61 11.02 6.69 -6.90
C MET A 61 9.72 6.70 -7.69
N PHE A 62 9.01 7.79 -7.66
CA PHE A 62 7.86 8.09 -8.51
C PHE A 62 8.32 9.02 -9.62
N THR A 63 8.27 8.55 -10.85
CA THR A 63 8.72 9.32 -12.02
C THR A 63 7.57 9.40 -13.03
N PRO A 64 6.80 10.50 -13.03
CA PRO A 64 5.80 10.75 -14.08
C PRO A 64 6.45 10.80 -15.45
N ASN A 65 5.85 10.14 -16.45
CA ASN A 65 6.33 10.21 -17.82
C ASN A 65 5.47 11.17 -18.68
N ALA A 66 5.84 11.34 -19.95
CA ALA A 66 5.17 12.26 -20.88
C ALA A 66 3.72 11.85 -21.19
N ASP A 67 3.38 10.56 -21.09
CA ASP A 67 2.05 10.03 -21.34
C ASP A 67 1.10 10.23 -20.14
N GLY A 68 1.65 10.70 -19.00
CA GLY A 68 0.94 10.84 -17.73
C GLY A 68 0.84 9.53 -16.94
N ASP A 69 1.60 8.52 -17.32
CA ASP A 69 1.79 7.30 -16.55
C ASP A 69 2.86 7.51 -15.48
N LEU A 70 3.01 6.54 -14.59
CA LEU A 70 3.96 6.59 -13.49
C LEU A 70 4.98 5.45 -13.60
N ASP A 71 6.25 5.79 -13.83
CA ASP A 71 7.35 4.86 -13.63
C ASP A 71 7.67 4.77 -12.15
N MET A 72 7.47 3.60 -11.56
CA MET A 72 7.81 3.31 -10.18
C MET A 72 9.04 2.42 -10.12
N SER A 73 10.11 2.89 -9.50
CA SER A 73 11.25 2.05 -9.15
C SER A 73 11.32 1.88 -7.64
N TYR A 74 11.52 0.66 -7.18
CA TYR A 74 11.73 0.32 -5.77
C TYR A 74 13.09 -0.31 -5.56
N THR A 75 13.78 0.12 -4.52
CA THR A 75 15.09 -0.42 -4.14
C THR A 75 15.10 -0.71 -2.64
N SER A 76 15.55 -1.89 -2.27
CA SER A 76 15.81 -2.26 -0.88
C SER A 76 17.13 -3.02 -0.75
N LEU A 77 17.67 -3.06 0.46
CA LEU A 77 18.89 -3.78 0.76
C LEU A 77 18.54 -5.18 1.27
N ASN A 78 19.13 -6.19 0.65
CA ASN A 78 19.08 -7.56 1.13
C ASN A 78 19.96 -7.74 2.38
N SER A 79 19.79 -8.85 3.10
CA SER A 79 20.59 -9.17 4.29
C SER A 79 22.09 -9.38 4.01
N ASP A 80 22.43 -9.75 2.78
CA ASP A 80 23.81 -9.92 2.30
C ASP A 80 24.48 -8.61 1.82
N GLY A 81 23.77 -7.47 1.94
CA GLY A 81 24.24 -6.16 1.47
C GLY A 81 24.02 -5.89 -0.02
N SER A 82 23.50 -6.83 -0.79
CA SER A 82 23.13 -6.59 -2.18
C SER A 82 21.86 -5.76 -2.30
N CYS A 83 21.71 -5.03 -3.43
CA CYS A 83 20.50 -4.24 -3.72
C CYS A 83 19.50 -5.06 -4.51
N TRP A 84 18.29 -5.20 -3.96
CA TRP A 84 17.13 -5.67 -4.72
C TRP A 84 16.42 -4.48 -5.36
N ARG A 85 16.09 -4.61 -6.65
CA ARG A 85 15.41 -3.57 -7.42
C ARG A 85 14.22 -4.14 -8.16
N MET A 86 13.17 -3.32 -8.27
CA MET A 86 11.98 -3.60 -9.07
C MET A 86 11.51 -2.32 -9.74
N ASN A 87 11.20 -2.42 -11.03
CA ASN A 87 10.59 -1.35 -11.80
C ASN A 87 9.19 -1.79 -12.24
N SER A 88 8.27 -0.85 -12.29
CA SER A 88 6.90 -1.07 -12.78
C SER A 88 6.43 0.19 -13.51
N LEU A 89 5.99 0.03 -14.75
CA LEU A 89 5.23 1.06 -15.44
C LEU A 89 3.77 0.93 -15.02
N VAL A 90 3.28 1.96 -14.37
CA VAL A 90 1.94 2.01 -13.78
C VAL A 90 1.09 2.94 -14.62
N LYS A 91 0.12 2.39 -15.34
CA LYS A 91 -0.72 3.11 -16.30
C LYS A 91 -1.79 3.93 -15.59
N LYS A 92 -1.93 5.19 -15.98
CA LYS A 92 -3.07 6.01 -15.53
C LYS A 92 -4.39 5.42 -16.02
N THR A 93 -5.44 5.72 -15.30
CA THR A 93 -6.83 5.46 -15.73
C THR A 93 -7.56 6.80 -15.97
N ASP A 94 -8.84 6.75 -16.35
CA ASP A 94 -9.68 7.94 -16.47
C ASP A 94 -10.00 8.60 -15.11
N ILE A 95 -9.68 7.90 -14.00
CA ILE A 95 -9.89 8.40 -12.64
C ILE A 95 -8.55 8.92 -12.09
N PRO A 96 -8.40 10.23 -11.82
CA PRO A 96 -7.19 10.77 -11.21
C PRO A 96 -6.83 10.03 -9.92
N GLY A 97 -5.55 9.66 -9.76
CA GLY A 97 -5.09 8.91 -8.59
C GLY A 97 -5.38 7.41 -8.62
N LYS A 98 -6.08 6.91 -9.65
CA LYS A 98 -6.23 5.47 -9.90
C LYS A 98 -5.34 5.03 -11.06
N PHE A 99 -4.60 3.96 -10.85
CA PHE A 99 -3.65 3.40 -11.79
C PHE A 99 -3.86 1.89 -11.94
N THR A 100 -3.35 1.33 -13.04
CA THR A 100 -3.37 -0.12 -13.28
C THR A 100 -2.05 -0.58 -13.87
N TYR A 101 -1.63 -1.81 -13.56
CA TYR A 101 -0.43 -2.42 -14.15
C TYR A 101 -0.45 -3.95 -14.06
N MET A 102 0.18 -4.59 -15.04
CA MET A 102 0.47 -6.01 -15.01
C MET A 102 1.86 -6.23 -14.42
N SER A 103 1.97 -7.05 -13.41
CA SER A 103 3.26 -7.53 -12.93
C SER A 103 3.63 -8.81 -13.65
N GLU A 104 4.47 -8.74 -14.68
CA GLU A 104 4.90 -9.91 -15.44
C GLU A 104 5.62 -10.94 -14.56
N ARG A 105 6.44 -10.46 -13.63
CA ARG A 105 7.20 -11.31 -12.70
C ARG A 105 6.30 -12.20 -11.83
N TRP A 106 5.15 -11.67 -11.41
CA TRP A 106 4.23 -12.37 -10.50
C TRP A 106 2.98 -12.89 -11.19
N GLY A 107 2.76 -12.48 -12.46
CA GLY A 107 1.59 -12.85 -13.26
C GLY A 107 0.28 -12.37 -12.63
N ASN A 108 0.27 -11.15 -12.07
CA ASN A 108 -0.94 -10.56 -11.48
C ASN A 108 -1.24 -9.18 -12.06
N GLN A 109 -2.54 -8.92 -12.23
CA GLN A 109 -3.09 -7.60 -12.50
C GLN A 109 -3.16 -6.81 -11.19
N ASN A 110 -2.84 -5.52 -11.24
CA ASN A 110 -2.86 -4.65 -10.08
C ASN A 110 -3.66 -3.39 -10.40
N ASP A 111 -4.62 -3.08 -9.54
CA ASP A 111 -5.31 -1.79 -9.50
C ASP A 111 -4.87 -1.06 -8.25
N MET A 112 -4.34 0.14 -8.41
CA MET A 112 -3.74 0.93 -7.34
C MET A 112 -4.41 2.29 -7.21
N TRP A 113 -4.71 2.68 -5.99
CA TRP A 113 -5.28 3.98 -5.62
C TRP A 113 -4.29 4.75 -4.76
N MET A 114 -4.09 6.01 -5.09
CA MET A 114 -3.46 7.00 -4.23
C MET A 114 -4.55 7.56 -3.33
N VAL A 115 -4.67 7.01 -2.12
CA VAL A 115 -5.85 7.21 -1.25
C VAL A 115 -5.78 8.54 -0.51
N ASP A 116 -4.60 8.86 0.01
CA ASP A 116 -4.37 10.08 0.78
C ASP A 116 -2.90 10.48 0.64
N VAL A 117 -2.67 11.67 0.09
CA VAL A 117 -1.32 12.13 -0.24
C VAL A 117 -1.14 13.57 0.23
N LYS A 118 -0.18 13.77 1.12
CA LYS A 118 0.40 15.06 1.43
C LYS A 118 1.78 15.09 0.80
N TYR A 119 1.90 15.76 -0.33
CA TYR A 119 3.02 15.62 -1.28
C TYR A 119 4.41 15.86 -0.70
N ASP A 120 4.50 16.63 0.36
CA ASP A 120 5.73 16.96 1.10
C ASP A 120 5.98 16.09 2.34
N GLU A 121 5.04 15.20 2.69
CA GLU A 121 5.12 14.44 3.93
C GLU A 121 4.90 12.93 3.74
N TYR A 122 3.70 12.51 3.28
CA TYR A 122 3.35 11.09 3.17
C TYR A 122 2.46 10.78 1.97
N ALA A 123 2.41 9.50 1.60
CA ALA A 123 1.45 8.95 0.67
C ALA A 123 0.94 7.58 1.14
N LEU A 124 -0.39 7.44 1.20
CA LEU A 124 -1.09 6.21 1.49
C LEU A 124 -1.64 5.62 0.19
N THR A 125 -1.28 4.39 -0.11
CA THR A 125 -1.75 3.68 -1.31
C THR A 125 -2.48 2.40 -0.95
N HIS A 126 -3.50 2.09 -1.74
CA HIS A 126 -4.24 0.84 -1.72
C HIS A 126 -4.06 0.14 -3.05
N THR A 127 -3.84 -1.17 -3.04
CA THR A 127 -3.70 -1.95 -4.28
C THR A 127 -4.48 -3.24 -4.14
N ILE A 128 -5.31 -3.51 -5.13
CA ILE A 128 -5.95 -4.82 -5.32
C ILE A 128 -5.14 -5.58 -6.35
N LYS A 129 -4.65 -6.75 -5.97
CA LYS A 129 -3.89 -7.66 -6.83
C LYS A 129 -4.78 -8.84 -7.19
N THR A 130 -4.93 -9.12 -8.47
CA THR A 130 -5.73 -10.24 -8.98
C THR A 130 -4.86 -11.21 -9.75
N LYS A 131 -4.89 -12.48 -9.37
CA LYS A 131 -4.23 -13.58 -10.07
C LYS A 131 -5.18 -14.78 -10.16
N GLY A 132 -5.77 -15.02 -11.35
CA GLY A 132 -6.89 -15.96 -11.47
C GLY A 132 -8.02 -15.54 -10.54
N ASP A 133 -8.51 -16.46 -9.72
CA ASP A 133 -9.57 -16.22 -8.75
C ASP A 133 -9.08 -15.65 -7.40
N VAL A 134 -7.76 -15.46 -7.25
CA VAL A 134 -7.19 -14.97 -6.00
C VAL A 134 -7.09 -13.45 -6.02
N ILE A 135 -7.74 -12.82 -5.06
CA ILE A 135 -7.69 -11.37 -4.82
C ILE A 135 -6.90 -11.11 -3.54
N THR A 136 -5.96 -10.19 -3.60
CA THR A 136 -5.13 -9.81 -2.46
C THR A 136 -5.07 -8.28 -2.33
N VAL A 137 -5.34 -7.79 -1.13
CA VAL A 137 -5.18 -6.37 -0.78
C VAL A 137 -3.76 -6.11 -0.32
N VAL A 138 -3.17 -5.00 -0.78
CA VAL A 138 -1.88 -4.50 -0.30
C VAL A 138 -2.00 -3.00 -0.04
N ASN A 139 -1.80 -2.59 1.20
CA ASN A 139 -1.69 -1.18 1.57
C ASN A 139 -0.24 -0.82 1.83
N LYS A 140 0.15 0.39 1.42
CA LYS A 140 1.49 0.90 1.66
C LYS A 140 1.42 2.34 2.18
N LEU A 141 2.27 2.63 3.15
CA LEU A 141 2.53 3.97 3.64
C LEU A 141 3.93 4.39 3.25
N TYR A 142 4.01 5.48 2.53
CA TYR A 142 5.26 6.11 2.14
C TYR A 142 5.46 7.42 2.90
N GLY A 143 6.71 7.77 3.17
CA GLY A 143 7.10 9.05 3.74
C GLY A 143 8.18 9.74 2.92
N ARG A 144 8.18 11.08 2.92
CA ARG A 144 9.32 11.87 2.40
C ARG A 144 10.53 11.76 3.32
N ASN A 145 10.29 11.56 4.62
CA ASN A 145 11.27 11.25 5.63
C ASN A 145 11.10 9.80 6.11
N MET A 146 12.15 9.23 6.72
CA MET A 146 12.09 7.88 7.27
C MET A 146 11.27 7.78 8.56
N ASP A 147 10.94 8.90 9.18
CA ASP A 147 10.08 9.01 10.35
C ASP A 147 8.79 9.71 10.00
N LEU A 148 7.68 9.14 10.44
CA LEU A 148 6.36 9.75 10.40
C LEU A 148 5.82 9.85 11.82
N SER A 149 4.84 10.74 12.03
CA SER A 149 4.18 10.91 13.31
C SER A 149 3.41 9.66 13.75
N ALA A 150 3.23 9.47 15.04
CA ALA A 150 2.45 8.37 15.59
C ALA A 150 1.00 8.36 15.03
N ASP A 151 0.42 9.52 14.83
CA ASP A 151 -0.93 9.67 14.28
C ASP A 151 -1.03 9.15 12.84
N LEU A 152 -0.01 9.38 12.01
CA LEU A 152 0.05 8.86 10.63
C LEU A 152 0.25 7.34 10.61
N LEU A 153 1.06 6.80 11.52
CA LEU A 153 1.23 5.36 11.65
C LEU A 153 -0.09 4.71 12.09
N GLU A 154 -0.81 5.30 13.04
CA GLU A 154 -2.11 4.79 13.47
C GLU A 154 -3.17 4.93 12.37
N LYS A 155 -3.19 6.04 11.62
CA LYS A 155 -4.05 6.22 10.45
C LYS A 155 -3.85 5.10 9.43
N PHE A 156 -2.60 4.75 9.12
CA PHE A 156 -2.27 3.64 8.21
C PHE A 156 -2.77 2.30 8.77
N ARG A 157 -2.56 2.07 10.08
CA ARG A 157 -3.02 0.86 10.73
C ARG A 157 -4.53 0.73 10.63
N GLN A 158 -5.26 1.78 10.99
CA GLN A 158 -6.72 1.80 10.96
C GLN A 158 -7.26 1.58 9.54
N PHE A 159 -6.74 2.31 8.55
CA PHE A 159 -7.11 2.11 7.14
C PHE A 159 -6.87 0.66 6.67
N SER A 160 -5.76 0.06 7.11
CA SER A 160 -5.46 -1.33 6.73
C SER A 160 -6.45 -2.32 7.32
N LEU A 161 -6.91 -2.11 8.57
CA LEU A 161 -7.95 -2.92 9.19
C LEU A 161 -9.30 -2.75 8.48
N GLU A 162 -9.68 -1.53 8.13
CA GLU A 162 -10.91 -1.21 7.41
C GLU A 162 -10.96 -1.85 6.01
N THR A 163 -9.80 -2.04 5.37
CA THR A 163 -9.67 -2.73 4.09
C THR A 163 -9.44 -4.24 4.21
N GLY A 164 -9.67 -4.82 5.40
CA GLY A 164 -9.71 -6.25 5.66
C GLY A 164 -8.35 -6.91 5.92
N VAL A 165 -7.28 -6.13 6.15
CA VAL A 165 -5.99 -6.69 6.57
C VAL A 165 -6.03 -7.01 8.06
N LEU A 166 -5.56 -8.19 8.45
CA LEU A 166 -5.51 -8.61 9.86
C LEU A 166 -4.49 -7.77 10.64
N PRO A 167 -4.73 -7.47 11.94
CA PRO A 167 -3.86 -6.61 12.74
C PRO A 167 -2.40 -7.04 12.76
N GLU A 168 -2.14 -8.35 12.86
CA GLU A 168 -0.81 -8.95 12.87
C GLU A 168 -0.08 -8.85 11.52
N ASN A 169 -0.80 -8.51 10.45
CA ASN A 169 -0.28 -8.37 9.10
C ASN A 169 -0.07 -6.89 8.68
N VAL A 170 -0.19 -5.97 9.61
CA VAL A 170 0.22 -4.58 9.45
C VAL A 170 1.62 -4.43 10.03
N ALA A 171 2.60 -4.05 9.19
CA ALA A 171 3.99 -3.92 9.60
C ALA A 171 4.52 -2.51 9.32
N PHE A 172 5.28 -1.99 10.28
CA PHE A 172 6.15 -0.83 10.10
C PHE A 172 7.57 -1.34 9.91
N LEU A 173 8.16 -0.96 8.78
CA LEU A 173 9.44 -1.51 8.35
C LEU A 173 10.59 -0.82 9.09
N PRO A 174 11.53 -1.58 9.68
CA PRO A 174 12.68 -1.00 10.36
C PRO A 174 13.57 -0.27 9.37
N LYS A 175 14.18 0.83 9.83
CA LYS A 175 15.14 1.60 9.05
C LYS A 175 16.32 0.73 8.68
N ASN A 176 16.82 0.90 7.47
CA ASN A 176 18.02 0.28 7.00
C ASN A 176 19.20 1.23 7.27
N GLY A 177 20.06 0.92 8.22
CA GLY A 177 21.16 1.81 8.66
C GLY A 177 22.16 2.20 7.57
N THR A 178 22.08 1.59 6.38
CA THR A 178 23.04 1.78 5.28
C THR A 178 22.52 2.68 4.15
N PHE A 179 21.30 3.24 4.24
CA PHE A 179 20.75 4.09 3.18
C PHE A 179 21.48 5.45 2.99
N ILE A 180 22.33 5.85 3.92
CA ILE A 180 23.05 7.13 3.85
C ILE A 180 24.00 7.22 2.64
N SER A 181 24.40 6.09 2.04
CA SER A 181 25.35 6.05 0.92
C SER A 181 24.73 5.82 -0.46
N MET A 182 23.41 5.59 -0.56
CA MET A 182 22.77 5.28 -1.85
C MET A 182 22.37 6.51 -2.69
N ASP A 183 22.44 7.72 -2.16
CA ASP A 183 22.17 8.95 -2.91
C ASP A 183 23.18 9.18 -4.06
N PHE A 184 24.28 8.41 -4.12
CA PHE A 184 25.33 8.52 -5.15
C PHE A 184 25.08 7.70 -6.42
N PHE A 185 24.06 6.84 -6.48
CA PHE A 185 23.85 5.92 -7.61
C PHE A 185 22.62 6.21 -8.47
N VAL A 186 21.94 7.34 -8.26
CA VAL A 186 20.89 7.82 -9.18
C VAL A 186 21.53 8.83 -10.13
N LYS A 187 22.18 8.32 -11.17
CA LYS A 187 22.50 9.06 -12.40
C LYS A 187 21.81 8.38 -13.56
#